data_d3c9ae553edfb0b1046c92391d4d1059
#
_entry.id   d3c9ae553edfb0b1046c92391d4d1059
#
_cell.length_a   1.000
_cell.length_b   1.000
_cell.length_c   1.000
_cell.angle_alpha   90.00
_cell.angle_beta   90.00
_cell.angle_gamma   90.00
#
_symmetry.space_group_name_H-M   'P 1'
#
loop_
_entity.id
_entity.type
_entity.pdbx_description
1 polymer ?
#
loop_
_entity_poly.entity_id
_entity_poly.type
_entity_poly.pdbx_seq_one_letter_code
_entity_poly.pdbx_strand_id
1 'polypeptide(L)'
;LQQYDEDVRYILTHLAASYAYAGESAAFVGCYESGIQKYGVREYINYLYSQEAPPTAAISLSSTSMKAYEEGNVQRTGNITLNGDHRNYVELKLPENVTYHCVGGDSKTGGSVKIYGGQTFYFSAPMTVTGTWKSGTLNGQIGSQWKTLVVSTGGTSQDIGYGEFYEESSASVSFSVEWMELARVKVIKKDDASGVNLAGAVFGIYSDKGCTDLIRKMPETDENGASEVELPKTQDTMYLKEISVPQGYKLNTSSYNVELQAGSTTSVTITNKEQKGKITVHKTGEVLTGVAGEEGNLSFVYEDTVYAGAKYAVYAAEDIYSQDKVTKIHKEGDLVSRIETGADGSAATAELYLGKYKIVEEQAPEGLVIGKTEEARTQYVTLSYAGQTVELATGEAAYSNERPDIHVNVVKKSANDGVTLEGAVFGLYAASDITNIDGNVIVSKGTLIEQATSDTDGNAVFQADIPLGFQYSVKEIQAPDKYYKSDAVYSFTYEYKDDETYLYTFEHEFSNEEVRGEIHVNKIDKDTEDFITQGDAVMTGARYGLYAAGDIQYPNKKSGTVYKKDELVAQGQIS
;
A
#
# COMPACT_ATOMS: atom_id res chain seq x y z
N LEU A 1 11.89 18.29 89.95
CA LEU A 1 11.34 19.21 90.96
C LEU A 1 10.27 18.59 91.85
N GLN A 2 9.40 17.68 91.32
CA GLN A 2 8.27 17.10 92.10
C GLN A 2 8.69 16.38 93.38
N GLN A 3 9.93 15.95 93.51
CA GLN A 3 10.50 15.29 94.73
C GLN A 3 10.86 16.23 95.83
N TYR A 4 10.84 17.56 95.63
CA TYR A 4 11.23 18.56 96.58
C TYR A 4 10.01 19.31 97.11
N ASP A 5 10.13 19.88 98.30
CA ASP A 5 9.12 20.77 98.86
C ASP A 5 9.05 22.10 98.08
N GLU A 6 8.08 22.91 98.39
CA GLU A 6 7.78 24.13 97.64
C GLU A 6 8.93 25.16 97.77
N ASP A 7 9.56 25.26 98.88
CA ASP A 7 10.66 26.22 99.11
C ASP A 7 11.90 25.85 98.29
N VAL A 8 12.24 24.54 98.24
CA VAL A 8 13.39 24.06 97.47
C VAL A 8 13.07 24.20 95.94
N ARG A 9 11.86 23.92 95.54
CA ARG A 9 11.47 24.13 94.15
C ARG A 9 11.58 25.58 93.68
N TYR A 10 11.14 26.51 94.58
CA TYR A 10 11.28 27.96 94.38
C TYR A 10 12.75 28.35 94.19
N ILE A 11 13.60 27.92 95.13
CA ILE A 11 15.03 28.25 95.11
C ILE A 11 15.71 27.72 93.84
N LEU A 12 15.46 26.48 93.51
CA LEU A 12 16.01 25.89 92.30
C LEU A 12 15.60 26.64 91.01
N THR A 13 14.31 27.01 90.90
CA THR A 13 13.80 27.78 89.78
C THR A 13 14.39 29.19 89.75
N HIS A 14 14.54 29.85 90.93
CA HIS A 14 15.16 31.17 91.05
C HIS A 14 16.63 31.14 90.61
N LEU A 15 17.40 30.16 91.09
CA LEU A 15 18.80 29.99 90.71
C LEU A 15 18.93 29.71 89.17
N ALA A 16 18.08 28.91 88.62
CA ALA A 16 18.09 28.65 87.18
C ALA A 16 17.77 29.91 86.37
N ALA A 17 16.78 30.69 86.76
CA ALA A 17 16.45 31.95 86.14
C ALA A 17 17.59 32.97 86.21
N SER A 18 18.21 33.09 87.46
CA SER A 18 19.39 33.93 87.69
C SER A 18 20.59 33.51 86.82
N TYR A 19 20.81 32.21 86.68
CA TYR A 19 21.86 31.65 85.82
C TYR A 19 21.65 32.01 84.34
N ALA A 20 20.43 31.84 83.85
CA ALA A 20 20.08 32.18 82.49
C ALA A 20 20.24 33.68 82.19
N TYR A 21 19.93 34.53 83.14
CA TYR A 21 20.00 35.99 83.02
C TYR A 21 21.42 36.54 83.16
N ALA A 22 22.17 36.12 84.20
CA ALA A 22 23.43 36.77 84.65
C ALA A 22 24.66 35.85 84.62
N GLY A 23 24.52 34.59 84.31
CA GLY A 23 25.58 33.58 84.29
C GLY A 23 25.89 32.99 85.65
N GLU A 24 26.71 31.93 85.65
CA GLU A 24 27.01 31.12 86.85
C GLU A 24 27.59 31.92 88.04
N SER A 25 28.54 32.79 87.74
CA SER A 25 29.22 33.58 88.76
C SER A 25 28.28 34.54 89.49
N ALA A 26 27.25 35.04 88.87
CA ALA A 26 26.26 35.92 89.50
C ALA A 26 25.14 35.13 90.18
N ALA A 27 24.68 34.04 89.54
CA ALA A 27 23.57 33.22 90.03
C ALA A 27 23.91 32.53 91.40
N PHE A 28 25.15 32.13 91.59
CA PHE A 28 25.57 31.35 92.76
C PHE A 28 26.29 32.18 93.82
N VAL A 29 26.24 33.50 93.77
CA VAL A 29 26.79 34.36 94.82
C VAL A 29 26.13 34.05 96.18
N GLY A 30 26.96 33.68 97.19
CA GLY A 30 26.47 33.33 98.51
C GLY A 30 25.92 31.90 98.64
N CYS A 31 25.94 31.09 97.59
CA CYS A 31 25.57 29.68 97.66
C CYS A 31 26.76 28.82 98.04
N TYR A 32 26.51 27.76 98.88
CA TYR A 32 27.53 26.76 99.20
C TYR A 32 27.53 25.68 98.08
N GLU A 33 28.69 25.32 97.55
CA GLU A 33 28.87 24.31 96.54
C GLU A 33 28.25 22.94 96.91
N SER A 34 28.34 22.58 98.23
CA SER A 34 27.70 21.38 98.76
C SER A 34 26.16 21.39 98.60
N GLY A 35 25.53 22.57 98.66
CA GLY A 35 24.11 22.75 98.43
C GLY A 35 23.75 22.64 96.96
N ILE A 36 24.53 23.29 96.09
CA ILE A 36 24.37 23.24 94.68
C ILE A 36 24.41 21.77 94.16
N GLN A 37 25.40 21.00 94.64
CA GLN A 37 25.50 19.58 94.29
C GLN A 37 24.39 18.73 94.91
N LYS A 38 24.10 18.94 96.25
CA LYS A 38 23.07 18.17 96.96
C LYS A 38 21.69 18.26 96.28
N TYR A 39 21.35 19.41 95.82
CA TYR A 39 20.04 19.67 95.21
C TYR A 39 20.05 19.58 93.68
N GLY A 40 21.16 19.19 93.04
CA GLY A 40 21.25 19.00 91.56
C GLY A 40 20.95 20.26 90.74
N VAL A 41 21.45 21.45 91.27
CA VAL A 41 21.13 22.74 90.65
C VAL A 41 21.62 22.81 89.18
N ARG A 42 22.90 22.42 88.95
CA ARG A 42 23.48 22.46 87.61
C ARG A 42 22.79 21.46 86.63
N GLU A 43 22.45 20.28 87.12
CA GLU A 43 21.71 19.27 86.37
C GLU A 43 20.33 19.80 86.00
N TYR A 44 19.65 20.50 86.90
CA TYR A 44 18.36 21.11 86.61
C TYR A 44 18.48 22.26 85.59
N ILE A 45 19.50 23.11 85.75
CA ILE A 45 19.77 24.17 84.76
C ILE A 45 20.04 23.55 83.38
N ASN A 46 20.92 22.55 83.29
CA ASN A 46 21.22 21.86 82.04
C ASN A 46 19.96 21.21 81.47
N TYR A 47 19.11 20.60 82.28
CA TYR A 47 17.84 20.08 81.89
C TYR A 47 16.95 21.18 81.29
N LEU A 48 16.84 22.34 81.90
CA LEU A 48 16.07 23.47 81.39
C LEU A 48 16.62 23.97 80.03
N TYR A 49 17.94 24.08 79.89
CA TYR A 49 18.60 24.47 78.64
C TYR A 49 18.46 23.42 77.56
N SER A 50 18.28 22.17 77.94
CA SER A 50 18.02 21.11 76.97
C SER A 50 16.57 21.09 76.46
N GLN A 51 15.68 21.85 77.09
CA GLN A 51 14.29 21.95 76.66
C GLN A 51 14.19 22.81 75.38
N GLU A 52 13.29 22.47 74.56
CA GLU A 52 13.01 23.22 73.35
C GLU A 52 12.48 24.64 73.65
N ALA A 53 12.99 25.63 72.94
CA ALA A 53 12.53 27.02 73.07
C ALA A 53 11.02 27.15 72.83
N PRO A 54 10.34 28.13 73.47
CA PRO A 54 8.93 28.36 73.16
C PRO A 54 8.68 28.56 71.67
N PRO A 55 7.53 28.10 71.14
CA PRO A 55 7.20 28.30 69.73
C PRO A 55 7.06 29.78 69.41
N THR A 56 7.51 30.17 68.23
CA THR A 56 7.26 31.52 67.71
C THR A 56 5.87 31.61 67.09
N ALA A 57 5.24 32.79 67.14
CA ALA A 57 3.91 32.99 66.54
C ALA A 57 3.93 33.12 65.03
N ALA A 58 5.12 33.16 64.42
CA ALA A 58 5.25 33.33 62.98
C ALA A 58 4.86 32.07 62.23
N ILE A 59 3.93 32.21 61.31
CA ILE A 59 3.59 31.20 60.29
C ILE A 59 3.51 31.84 58.91
N SER A 60 3.87 31.09 57.86
CA SER A 60 3.72 31.51 56.48
C SER A 60 3.57 30.28 55.57
N LEU A 61 3.03 30.47 54.38
CA LEU A 61 2.96 29.44 53.36
C LEU A 61 4.04 29.66 52.30
N SER A 62 4.62 28.58 51.78
CA SER A 62 5.58 28.65 50.67
C SER A 62 4.92 29.12 49.35
N SER A 63 3.60 28.99 49.23
CA SER A 63 2.78 29.54 48.15
C SER A 63 1.38 29.84 48.65
N THR A 64 0.78 30.92 48.16
CA THR A 64 -0.60 31.33 48.48
C THR A 64 -1.58 31.15 47.30
N SER A 65 -1.08 30.75 46.14
CA SER A 65 -1.90 30.46 44.96
C SER A 65 -1.35 29.22 44.29
N MET A 66 -2.22 28.28 44.01
CA MET A 66 -1.88 27.00 43.37
C MET A 66 -2.80 26.77 42.18
N LYS A 67 -2.23 26.24 41.08
CA LYS A 67 -2.99 25.70 39.98
C LYS A 67 -2.91 24.17 40.03
N ALA A 68 -4.05 23.53 39.87
CA ALA A 68 -4.11 22.08 39.76
C ALA A 68 -3.68 21.63 38.35
N TYR A 69 -3.12 20.44 38.27
CA TYR A 69 -2.76 19.73 37.05
C TYR A 69 -3.24 18.29 37.10
N GLU A 70 -3.42 17.65 35.94
CA GLU A 70 -3.86 16.26 35.84
C GLU A 70 -2.77 15.30 36.26
N GLU A 71 -3.10 14.34 37.15
CA GLU A 71 -2.25 13.24 37.54
C GLU A 71 -3.08 11.93 37.59
N GLY A 72 -2.97 11.13 36.54
CA GLY A 72 -3.82 9.94 36.37
C GLY A 72 -5.30 10.32 36.19
N ASN A 73 -6.15 9.82 37.09
CA ASN A 73 -7.59 10.07 37.07
C ASN A 73 -8.07 11.20 37.98
N VAL A 74 -7.13 11.92 38.59
CA VAL A 74 -7.42 13.03 39.50
C VAL A 74 -6.63 14.26 39.08
N GLN A 75 -7.00 15.39 39.65
CA GLN A 75 -6.20 16.60 39.56
C GLN A 75 -5.57 16.87 40.91
N ARG A 76 -4.35 17.41 40.92
CA ARG A 76 -3.62 17.77 42.14
C ARG A 76 -2.90 19.10 42.04
N THR A 77 -2.62 19.71 43.23
CA THR A 77 -1.76 20.88 43.33
C THR A 77 -0.28 20.50 43.40
N GLY A 78 0.60 21.46 43.17
CA GLY A 78 1.98 21.37 43.62
C GLY A 78 2.07 21.27 45.16
N ASN A 79 3.22 20.88 45.66
CA ASN A 79 3.50 20.83 47.09
C ASN A 79 3.61 22.24 47.67
N ILE A 80 3.03 22.46 48.84
CA ILE A 80 3.20 23.66 49.64
C ILE A 80 3.65 23.30 51.08
N THR A 81 4.33 24.20 51.74
CA THR A 81 4.82 24.02 53.11
C THR A 81 4.26 25.11 54.00
N LEU A 82 3.75 24.69 55.17
CA LEU A 82 3.46 25.63 56.25
C LEU A 82 4.75 25.86 57.01
N ASN A 83 5.39 27.00 56.79
CA ASN A 83 6.58 27.40 57.55
C ASN A 83 6.16 27.89 58.93
N GLY A 84 6.85 27.46 59.93
CA GLY A 84 6.60 27.82 61.36
C GLY A 84 7.12 26.74 62.27
N ASP A 85 7.00 26.98 63.61
CA ASP A 85 7.36 26.01 64.63
C ASP A 85 6.42 24.76 64.46
N HIS A 86 6.99 23.57 64.65
CA HIS A 86 6.28 22.30 64.47
C HIS A 86 5.11 22.08 65.46
N ARG A 87 5.08 22.85 66.59
CA ARG A 87 4.01 22.84 67.56
C ARG A 87 2.83 23.73 67.18
N ASN A 88 3.05 24.69 66.31
CA ASN A 88 1.99 25.55 65.76
C ASN A 88 1.23 24.83 64.68
N TYR A 89 -0.07 25.08 64.53
CA TYR A 89 -0.87 24.50 63.52
C TYR A 89 -1.94 25.48 63.05
N VAL A 90 -2.47 25.23 61.86
CA VAL A 90 -3.72 25.83 61.36
C VAL A 90 -4.75 24.73 61.21
N GLU A 91 -6.04 25.06 61.41
CA GLU A 91 -7.13 24.14 61.13
C GLU A 91 -7.78 24.56 59.83
N LEU A 92 -7.76 23.62 58.86
CA LEU A 92 -8.31 23.82 57.53
C LEU A 92 -9.56 22.94 57.33
N LYS A 93 -10.68 23.56 56.91
CA LYS A 93 -11.88 22.85 56.50
C LYS A 93 -11.78 22.53 55.01
N LEU A 94 -11.77 21.25 54.70
CA LEU A 94 -11.72 20.75 53.34
C LEU A 94 -13.13 20.66 52.72
N PRO A 95 -13.31 20.97 51.41
CA PRO A 95 -14.48 20.58 50.68
C PRO A 95 -14.64 19.05 50.64
N GLU A 96 -15.87 18.55 50.50
CA GLU A 96 -16.16 17.10 50.59
C GLU A 96 -15.36 16.25 49.62
N ASN A 97 -15.10 16.75 48.41
CA ASN A 97 -14.39 16.03 47.34
C ASN A 97 -12.89 16.41 47.22
N VAL A 98 -12.35 17.15 48.19
CA VAL A 98 -10.94 17.53 48.21
C VAL A 98 -10.20 16.70 49.23
N THR A 99 -9.10 16.11 48.84
CA THR A 99 -8.21 15.34 49.70
C THR A 99 -6.96 16.14 49.98
N TYR A 100 -6.66 16.30 51.26
CA TYR A 100 -5.38 16.76 51.77
C TYR A 100 -4.42 15.57 51.81
N HIS A 101 -3.17 15.76 51.42
CA HIS A 101 -2.09 14.78 51.51
C HIS A 101 -0.88 15.42 52.21
N CYS A 102 -0.48 14.86 53.37
CA CYS A 102 0.79 15.21 53.97
C CYS A 102 1.92 14.41 53.31
N VAL A 103 2.97 15.07 52.85
CA VAL A 103 4.12 14.38 52.26
C VAL A 103 4.84 13.56 53.32
N GLY A 104 4.86 12.25 53.15
CA GLY A 104 5.40 11.31 54.15
C GLY A 104 4.49 11.03 55.33
N GLY A 105 3.22 11.46 55.31
CA GLY A 105 2.23 11.28 56.36
C GLY A 105 0.85 10.85 55.84
N ASP A 106 -0.19 11.15 56.61
CA ASP A 106 -1.57 10.72 56.33
C ASP A 106 -2.26 11.60 55.28
N SER A 107 -3.32 11.04 54.71
CA SER A 107 -4.24 11.74 53.81
C SER A 107 -5.66 11.80 54.38
N LYS A 108 -6.40 12.87 54.09
CA LYS A 108 -7.77 13.04 54.56
C LYS A 108 -8.65 13.70 53.48
N THR A 109 -9.81 13.13 53.22
CA THR A 109 -10.81 13.69 52.31
C THR A 109 -11.93 14.36 53.13
N GLY A 110 -12.25 15.59 52.78
CA GLY A 110 -13.31 16.37 53.46
C GLY A 110 -13.11 16.59 54.97
N GLY A 111 -14.02 17.32 55.56
CA GLY A 111 -13.97 17.64 57.00
C GLY A 111 -12.85 18.61 57.35
N SER A 112 -12.36 18.57 58.61
CA SER A 112 -11.26 19.44 59.06
C SER A 112 -9.97 18.68 59.21
N VAL A 113 -8.83 19.33 58.89
CA VAL A 113 -7.47 18.81 59.07
C VAL A 113 -6.60 19.83 59.80
N LYS A 114 -5.76 19.37 60.68
CA LYS A 114 -4.72 20.20 61.34
C LYS A 114 -3.43 20.08 60.52
N ILE A 115 -2.86 21.21 60.12
CA ILE A 115 -1.61 21.32 59.40
C ILE A 115 -0.59 21.99 60.34
N TYR A 116 0.47 21.27 60.66
CA TYR A 116 1.50 21.74 61.59
C TYR A 116 2.65 22.44 60.85
N GLY A 117 3.31 23.35 61.54
CA GLY A 117 4.50 24.00 61.03
C GLY A 117 5.56 23.00 60.60
N GLY A 118 6.25 23.27 59.51
CA GLY A 118 7.21 22.39 58.85
C GLY A 118 6.61 21.32 57.96
N GLN A 119 5.31 21.07 57.99
CA GLN A 119 4.68 20.08 57.13
C GLN A 119 4.58 20.57 55.68
N THR A 120 4.96 19.70 54.75
CA THR A 120 4.74 19.86 53.32
C THR A 120 3.52 19.02 52.90
N PHE A 121 2.65 19.58 52.14
CA PHE A 121 1.38 18.95 51.73
C PHE A 121 0.93 19.42 50.35
N TYR A 122 -0.04 18.71 49.78
CA TYR A 122 -0.73 19.07 48.55
C TYR A 122 -2.21 18.67 48.65
N PHE A 123 -3.01 19.16 47.67
CA PHE A 123 -4.41 18.79 47.56
C PHE A 123 -4.66 18.04 46.28
N SER A 124 -5.54 17.03 46.31
CA SER A 124 -6.08 16.40 45.12
C SER A 124 -7.61 16.42 45.14
N ALA A 125 -8.20 16.34 43.94
CA ALA A 125 -9.64 16.26 43.78
C ALA A 125 -9.99 15.46 42.52
N PRO A 126 -11.19 14.86 42.41
CA PRO A 126 -11.71 14.33 41.14
C PRO A 126 -11.72 15.41 40.05
N MET A 127 -11.62 14.99 38.76
CA MET A 127 -11.63 15.91 37.64
C MET A 127 -12.94 16.71 37.52
N THR A 128 -14.02 16.26 38.15
CA THR A 128 -15.32 16.95 38.22
C THR A 128 -15.36 18.18 39.13
N VAL A 129 -14.33 18.37 39.98
CA VAL A 129 -14.20 19.56 40.80
C VAL A 129 -13.59 20.68 39.96
N THR A 130 -14.25 21.80 39.83
CA THR A 130 -13.84 22.93 38.98
C THR A 130 -13.88 24.24 39.71
N GLY A 131 -13.34 25.29 39.11
CA GLY A 131 -13.35 26.65 39.67
C GLY A 131 -12.28 26.88 40.70
N THR A 132 -12.44 27.92 41.52
CA THR A 132 -11.44 28.33 42.51
C THR A 132 -11.92 28.05 43.95
N TRP A 133 -11.17 27.25 44.69
CA TRP A 133 -11.35 27.06 46.11
C TRP A 133 -10.44 28.00 46.88
N LYS A 134 -10.99 28.72 47.86
CA LYS A 134 -10.26 29.60 48.78
C LYS A 134 -10.32 29.01 50.20
N SER A 135 -9.17 28.91 50.87
CA SER A 135 -9.09 28.40 52.26
C SER A 135 -9.83 29.27 53.28
N GLY A 136 -10.08 30.55 52.94
CA GLY A 136 -10.40 31.56 53.95
C GLY A 136 -9.18 31.92 54.81
N THR A 137 -9.38 32.73 55.82
CA THR A 137 -8.35 33.09 56.77
C THR A 137 -8.16 31.92 57.75
N LEU A 138 -6.95 31.37 57.78
CA LEU A 138 -6.54 30.31 58.70
C LEU A 138 -5.69 30.94 59.83
N ASN A 139 -6.27 31.03 61.02
CA ASN A 139 -5.58 31.57 62.18
C ASN A 139 -4.64 30.51 62.75
N GLY A 140 -3.39 30.89 62.96
CA GLY A 140 -2.42 29.99 63.60
C GLY A 140 -2.81 29.71 65.07
N GLN A 141 -2.71 28.43 65.44
CA GLN A 141 -2.87 27.98 66.79
C GLN A 141 -1.45 27.73 67.37
N ILE A 142 -1.13 28.38 68.47
CA ILE A 142 0.21 28.26 69.11
C ILE A 142 0.10 27.19 70.18
N GLY A 143 1.02 26.22 70.18
CA GLY A 143 0.96 25.07 71.05
C GLY A 143 1.10 25.39 72.55
N SER A 144 1.87 26.41 72.89
CA SER A 144 2.00 26.89 74.30
C SER A 144 2.86 28.16 74.28
N GLN A 145 2.42 29.18 74.96
CA GLN A 145 3.26 30.39 75.17
C GLN A 145 3.29 30.83 76.62
N TRP A 146 4.48 31.20 77.07
CA TRP A 146 4.76 31.76 78.35
C TRP A 146 5.57 33.04 78.14
N LYS A 147 5.12 34.14 78.68
CA LYS A 147 5.85 35.42 78.64
C LYS A 147 6.45 35.75 79.98
N THR A 148 7.71 36.04 79.96
CA THR A 148 8.38 36.60 81.16
C THR A 148 8.63 38.07 80.91
N LEU A 149 8.10 38.90 81.80
CA LEU A 149 8.40 40.31 81.88
C LEU A 149 9.45 40.52 82.97
N VAL A 150 10.58 41.16 82.64
CA VAL A 150 11.63 41.51 83.63
C VAL A 150 11.60 43.02 83.80
N VAL A 151 11.37 43.45 85.01
CA VAL A 151 11.44 44.88 85.36
C VAL A 151 12.85 45.12 85.97
N SER A 152 13.68 45.84 85.20
CA SER A 152 15.03 46.19 85.62
C SER A 152 14.99 47.42 86.52
N THR A 153 15.66 47.33 87.65
CA THR A 153 15.71 48.38 88.70
C THR A 153 16.96 49.28 88.63
N GLY A 154 17.74 49.18 87.51
CA GLY A 154 18.92 50.05 87.33
C GLY A 154 20.12 49.76 88.19
N GLY A 155 20.26 48.56 88.72
CA GLY A 155 21.46 48.05 89.41
C GLY A 155 21.58 48.40 90.85
N THR A 156 20.58 49.04 91.48
CA THR A 156 20.54 49.36 92.90
C THR A 156 19.63 48.46 93.73
N SER A 157 18.83 47.66 93.09
CA SER A 157 17.87 46.71 93.61
C SER A 157 17.77 45.48 92.75
N GLN A 158 17.18 44.40 93.24
CA GLN A 158 16.94 43.18 92.49
C GLN A 158 15.89 43.41 91.40
N ASP A 159 16.18 42.99 90.18
CA ASP A 159 15.20 42.99 89.10
C ASP A 159 14.07 42.01 89.41
N ILE A 160 12.85 42.34 89.03
CA ILE A 160 11.65 41.53 89.26
C ILE A 160 11.24 40.88 87.99
N GLY A 161 11.20 39.56 88.01
CA GLY A 161 10.62 38.78 86.88
C GLY A 161 9.18 38.41 87.18
N TYR A 162 8.31 38.64 86.23
CA TYR A 162 6.90 38.23 86.26
C TYR A 162 6.63 37.32 85.05
N GLY A 163 6.03 36.17 85.28
CA GLY A 163 5.66 35.22 84.19
C GLY A 163 4.16 35.06 84.14
N GLU A 164 3.63 35.14 82.96
CA GLU A 164 2.20 34.85 82.70
C GLU A 164 2.00 34.10 81.37
N PHE A 165 0.94 33.31 81.29
CA PHE A 165 0.48 32.76 80.01
C PHE A 165 -0.09 33.89 79.17
N TYR A 166 0.49 34.06 78.00
CA TYR A 166 0.11 35.12 77.04
C TYR A 166 -0.38 34.52 75.78
N GLU A 167 -1.60 34.86 75.32
CA GLU A 167 -2.07 34.57 73.99
C GLU A 167 -1.60 35.70 73.07
N GLU A 168 -0.54 35.46 72.35
CA GLU A 168 -0.13 36.34 71.29
C GLU A 168 -1.18 36.27 70.11
N SER A 169 -1.46 37.42 69.50
CA SER A 169 -2.27 37.41 68.31
C SER A 169 -1.60 36.53 67.24
N SER A 170 -2.23 35.40 66.88
CA SER A 170 -1.68 34.45 65.95
C SER A 170 -1.56 35.08 64.56
N ALA A 171 -0.44 34.88 63.89
CA ALA A 171 -0.34 35.16 62.45
C ALA A 171 -1.39 34.32 61.70
N SER A 172 -1.94 34.85 60.67
CA SER A 172 -2.88 34.13 59.83
C SER A 172 -2.34 33.93 58.40
N VAL A 173 -2.73 32.85 57.78
CA VAL A 173 -2.40 32.54 56.39
C VAL A 173 -3.67 32.28 55.60
N SER A 174 -3.60 32.41 54.27
CA SER A 174 -4.66 32.02 53.37
C SER A 174 -4.08 31.58 52.05
N PHE A 175 -4.79 30.74 51.31
CA PHE A 175 -4.42 30.34 49.99
C PHE A 175 -5.64 30.14 49.11
N SER A 176 -5.39 30.00 47.80
CA SER A 176 -6.38 29.61 46.81
C SER A 176 -5.87 28.46 45.92
N VAL A 177 -6.77 27.59 45.53
CA VAL A 177 -6.54 26.53 44.56
C VAL A 177 -7.44 26.77 43.37
N GLU A 178 -6.86 26.92 42.17
CA GLU A 178 -7.57 26.97 40.92
C GLU A 178 -7.63 25.56 40.35
N TRP A 179 -8.81 24.93 40.41
CA TRP A 179 -9.07 23.62 39.86
C TRP A 179 -9.21 23.71 38.34
N MET A 180 -8.88 22.61 37.65
CA MET A 180 -8.96 22.55 36.18
C MET A 180 -10.42 22.68 35.71
N GLU A 181 -10.60 23.41 34.65
CA GLU A 181 -11.86 23.43 33.93
C GLU A 181 -11.86 22.30 32.90
N LEU A 182 -13.01 21.64 32.72
CA LEU A 182 -13.21 20.61 31.72
C LEU A 182 -13.93 21.19 30.51
N ALA A 183 -13.57 20.68 29.33
CA ALA A 183 -14.27 20.92 28.06
C ALA A 183 -14.48 19.59 27.35
N ARG A 184 -15.48 19.51 26.48
CA ARG A 184 -15.75 18.33 25.67
C ARG A 184 -15.48 18.62 24.21
N VAL A 185 -14.85 17.64 23.55
CA VAL A 185 -14.65 17.65 22.10
C VAL A 185 -15.42 16.48 21.52
N LYS A 186 -16.27 16.79 20.54
CA LYS A 186 -17.07 15.81 19.83
C LYS A 186 -16.73 15.86 18.34
N VAL A 187 -16.47 14.71 17.74
CA VAL A 187 -16.29 14.54 16.31
C VAL A 187 -17.53 13.86 15.74
N ILE A 188 -17.98 14.31 14.60
CA ILE A 188 -18.97 13.63 13.75
C ILE A 188 -18.27 13.26 12.45
N LYS A 189 -18.11 11.97 12.22
CA LYS A 189 -17.43 11.40 11.05
C LYS A 189 -18.43 11.03 9.97
N LYS A 190 -18.16 11.45 8.71
CA LYS A 190 -19.05 11.21 7.58
C LYS A 190 -18.30 10.81 6.33
N ASP A 191 -18.99 10.08 5.46
CA ASP A 191 -18.60 9.90 4.07
C ASP A 191 -18.69 11.22 3.31
N ASP A 192 -17.69 11.54 2.48
CA ASP A 192 -17.58 12.80 1.76
C ASP A 192 -18.62 12.93 0.62
N ALA A 193 -18.98 11.82 0.01
CA ALA A 193 -19.88 11.79 -1.13
C ALA A 193 -21.37 11.66 -0.71
N SER A 194 -21.66 10.71 0.19
CA SER A 194 -23.03 10.37 0.59
C SER A 194 -23.50 11.12 1.85
N GLY A 195 -22.56 11.60 2.68
CA GLY A 195 -22.87 12.21 3.98
C GLY A 195 -23.29 11.19 5.06
N VAL A 196 -23.22 9.90 4.78
CA VAL A 196 -23.51 8.83 5.74
C VAL A 196 -22.48 8.86 6.88
N ASN A 197 -22.92 8.57 8.10
CA ASN A 197 -22.05 8.52 9.27
C ASN A 197 -21.10 7.32 9.20
N LEU A 198 -19.84 7.50 9.62
CA LEU A 198 -18.82 6.47 9.56
C LEU A 198 -18.32 6.07 10.95
N ALA A 199 -18.45 4.81 11.30
CA ALA A 199 -17.90 4.19 12.50
C ALA A 199 -16.44 3.77 12.31
N GLY A 200 -15.67 3.66 13.42
CA GLY A 200 -14.31 3.09 13.42
C GLY A 200 -13.18 4.06 13.09
N ALA A 201 -13.44 5.36 12.98
CA ALA A 201 -12.41 6.39 12.85
C ALA A 201 -11.85 6.78 14.22
N VAL A 202 -10.54 7.03 14.31
CA VAL A 202 -9.85 7.45 15.52
C VAL A 202 -9.20 8.80 15.32
N PHE A 203 -9.33 9.68 16.31
CA PHE A 203 -8.76 11.02 16.32
C PHE A 203 -7.80 11.23 17.49
N GLY A 204 -6.83 12.11 17.30
CA GLY A 204 -5.97 12.64 18.34
C GLY A 204 -6.24 14.12 18.55
N ILE A 205 -6.23 14.54 19.83
CA ILE A 205 -6.26 15.94 20.24
C ILE A 205 -4.84 16.34 20.63
N TYR A 206 -4.33 17.42 20.05
CA TYR A 206 -2.95 17.88 20.18
C TYR A 206 -2.91 19.30 20.71
N SER A 207 -1.83 19.63 21.45
CA SER A 207 -1.59 20.98 21.98
C SER A 207 -1.08 21.94 20.89
N ASP A 208 -0.42 21.43 19.85
CA ASP A 208 0.26 22.19 18.82
C ASP A 208 -0.37 22.01 17.43
N LYS A 209 -0.29 23.04 16.60
CA LYS A 209 -0.81 23.05 15.21
C LYS A 209 -0.15 21.99 14.31
N GLY A 210 1.08 21.61 14.60
CA GLY A 210 1.79 20.55 13.86
C GLY A 210 1.29 19.15 14.21
N CYS A 211 0.44 19.01 15.23
CA CYS A 211 -0.05 17.74 15.75
C CYS A 211 1.09 16.76 16.10
N THR A 212 2.09 17.27 16.84
CA THR A 212 3.25 16.50 17.31
C THR A 212 3.15 16.14 18.79
N ASP A 213 2.46 16.96 19.59
CA ASP A 213 2.25 16.75 21.02
C ASP A 213 0.82 16.28 21.30
N LEU A 214 0.66 14.96 21.38
CA LEU A 214 -0.64 14.30 21.61
C LEU A 214 -1.08 14.44 23.06
N ILE A 215 -2.15 15.17 23.30
CA ILE A 215 -2.78 15.32 24.62
C ILE A 215 -3.71 14.14 24.93
N ARG A 216 -4.56 13.76 23.97
CA ARG A 216 -5.53 12.68 24.16
C ARG A 216 -5.88 11.98 22.86
N LYS A 217 -5.91 10.65 22.90
CA LYS A 217 -6.51 9.84 21.84
C LYS A 217 -8.01 9.68 22.13
N MET A 218 -8.85 9.98 21.17
CA MET A 218 -10.30 9.79 21.28
C MET A 218 -10.69 8.33 21.07
N PRO A 219 -11.82 7.87 21.64
CA PRO A 219 -12.44 6.60 21.27
C PRO A 219 -12.71 6.51 19.77
N GLU A 220 -12.89 5.29 19.26
CA GLU A 220 -13.38 5.10 17.88
C GLU A 220 -14.77 5.71 17.72
N THR A 221 -15.05 6.26 16.52
CA THR A 221 -16.41 6.72 16.19
C THR A 221 -17.39 5.56 16.21
N ASP A 222 -18.55 5.79 16.80
CA ASP A 222 -19.66 4.82 16.90
C ASP A 222 -20.45 4.70 15.59
N GLU A 223 -21.54 3.94 15.60
CA GLU A 223 -22.45 3.76 14.45
C GLU A 223 -23.10 5.05 13.97
N ASN A 224 -23.17 6.08 14.84
CA ASN A 224 -23.65 7.42 14.50
C ASN A 224 -22.51 8.32 13.98
N GLY A 225 -21.33 7.76 13.76
CA GLY A 225 -20.12 8.51 13.38
C GLY A 225 -19.60 9.41 14.49
N ALA A 226 -20.05 9.24 15.73
CA ALA A 226 -19.72 10.12 16.84
C ALA A 226 -18.58 9.55 17.69
N SER A 227 -17.64 10.42 18.06
CA SER A 227 -16.66 10.20 19.11
C SER A 227 -16.61 11.43 20.00
N GLU A 228 -16.56 11.24 21.30
CA GLU A 228 -16.54 12.33 22.27
C GLU A 228 -15.55 12.03 23.39
N VAL A 229 -14.87 13.06 23.85
CA VAL A 229 -13.97 12.97 24.99
C VAL A 229 -14.02 14.25 25.80
N GLU A 230 -13.97 14.10 27.12
CA GLU A 230 -13.81 15.18 28.07
C GLU A 230 -12.33 15.30 28.43
N LEU A 231 -11.82 16.53 28.47
CA LEU A 231 -10.42 16.80 28.77
C LEU A 231 -10.27 18.12 29.53
N PRO A 232 -9.17 18.29 30.30
CA PRO A 232 -8.86 19.56 30.96
C PRO A 232 -8.60 20.67 29.94
N LYS A 233 -9.22 21.82 30.15
CA LYS A 233 -8.97 23.04 29.37
C LYS A 233 -7.68 23.69 29.83
N THR A 234 -6.55 23.25 29.27
CA THR A 234 -5.22 23.82 29.57
C THR A 234 -4.88 25.02 28.69
N GLN A 235 -5.56 25.16 27.56
CA GLN A 235 -5.44 26.26 26.60
C GLN A 235 -6.77 26.48 25.88
N ASP A 236 -6.95 27.61 25.19
CA ASP A 236 -8.20 27.94 24.52
C ASP A 236 -8.40 27.20 23.20
N THR A 237 -7.32 26.98 22.45
CA THR A 237 -7.35 26.31 21.15
C THR A 237 -6.52 25.04 21.21
N MET A 238 -7.11 23.91 20.81
CA MET A 238 -6.41 22.65 20.56
C MET A 238 -6.57 22.24 19.08
N TYR A 239 -5.87 21.20 18.68
CA TYR A 239 -5.86 20.73 17.30
C TYR A 239 -6.29 19.28 17.24
N LEU A 240 -7.20 19.00 16.30
CA LEU A 240 -7.72 17.67 16.07
C LEU A 240 -7.18 17.14 14.75
N LYS A 241 -6.70 15.90 14.73
CA LYS A 241 -6.21 15.21 13.54
C LYS A 241 -6.62 13.74 13.56
N GLU A 242 -6.96 13.23 12.38
CA GLU A 242 -7.31 11.83 12.22
C GLU A 242 -6.05 10.95 12.30
N ILE A 243 -6.13 9.86 13.07
CA ILE A 243 -5.06 8.87 13.26
C ILE A 243 -5.33 7.63 12.41
N SER A 244 -6.58 7.16 12.39
CA SER A 244 -7.01 6.03 11.59
C SER A 244 -8.43 6.20 11.07
N VAL A 245 -8.70 5.57 9.93
CA VAL A 245 -9.99 5.59 9.24
C VAL A 245 -10.58 4.19 9.15
N PRO A 246 -11.89 4.06 8.92
CA PRO A 246 -12.51 2.80 8.59
C PRO A 246 -11.89 2.21 7.30
N GLN A 247 -11.92 0.88 7.20
CA GLN A 247 -11.48 0.18 6.00
C GLN A 247 -12.27 0.66 4.77
N GLY A 248 -11.57 0.89 3.66
CA GLY A 248 -12.15 1.38 2.42
C GLY A 248 -12.02 2.90 2.22
N TYR A 249 -11.56 3.63 3.24
CA TYR A 249 -11.40 5.09 3.19
C TYR A 249 -9.95 5.54 3.21
N LYS A 250 -9.70 6.74 2.68
CA LYS A 250 -8.41 7.42 2.73
C LYS A 250 -8.30 8.29 3.97
N LEU A 251 -7.13 8.29 4.60
CA LEU A 251 -6.85 9.13 5.78
C LEU A 251 -6.94 10.62 5.42
N ASN A 252 -7.70 11.37 6.22
CA ASN A 252 -7.70 12.82 6.14
C ASN A 252 -6.53 13.39 6.94
N THR A 253 -5.51 13.86 6.26
CA THR A 253 -4.27 14.38 6.88
C THR A 253 -4.39 15.79 7.41
N SER A 254 -5.52 16.47 7.22
CA SER A 254 -5.76 17.84 7.68
C SER A 254 -5.83 17.92 9.20
N SER A 255 -5.37 19.03 9.76
CA SER A 255 -5.59 19.40 11.17
C SER A 255 -6.70 20.43 11.29
N TYR A 256 -7.51 20.31 12.34
CA TYR A 256 -8.67 21.17 12.61
C TYR A 256 -8.49 21.87 13.94
N ASN A 257 -8.70 23.20 13.96
CA ASN A 257 -8.72 23.98 15.21
C ASN A 257 -9.97 23.65 16.00
N VAL A 258 -9.81 23.45 17.30
CA VAL A 258 -10.90 23.21 18.26
C VAL A 258 -10.81 24.24 19.36
N GLU A 259 -11.75 25.18 19.38
CA GLU A 259 -11.88 26.18 20.44
C GLU A 259 -12.58 25.56 21.65
N LEU A 260 -11.87 25.48 22.77
CA LEU A 260 -12.37 24.89 24.00
C LEU A 260 -13.09 25.94 24.86
N GLN A 261 -14.30 25.63 25.24
CA GLN A 261 -15.08 26.42 26.20
C GLN A 261 -15.38 25.56 27.43
N ALA A 262 -15.05 26.10 28.63
CA ALA A 262 -15.30 25.43 29.89
C ALA A 262 -16.78 25.02 30.03
N GLY A 263 -17.01 23.78 30.42
CA GLY A 263 -18.33 23.20 30.63
C GLY A 263 -19.15 22.97 29.36
N SER A 264 -18.58 23.19 28.18
CA SER A 264 -19.27 23.09 26.88
C SER A 264 -18.68 22.01 25.99
N THR A 265 -19.47 21.56 24.99
CA THR A 265 -19.03 20.63 23.95
C THR A 265 -18.76 21.38 22.65
N THR A 266 -17.54 21.30 22.15
CA THR A 266 -17.19 21.77 20.81
C THR A 266 -17.29 20.60 19.83
N SER A 267 -18.13 20.75 18.77
CA SER A 267 -18.36 19.70 17.78
C SER A 267 -17.68 20.04 16.45
N VAL A 268 -16.99 19.06 15.85
CA VAL A 268 -16.33 19.16 14.56
C VAL A 268 -16.83 18.04 13.65
N THR A 269 -17.28 18.39 12.43
CA THR A 269 -17.64 17.41 11.40
C THR A 269 -16.47 17.23 10.44
N ILE A 270 -16.06 15.98 10.22
CA ILE A 270 -14.93 15.62 9.36
C ILE A 270 -15.38 14.54 8.39
N THR A 271 -15.00 14.70 7.10
CA THR A 271 -15.32 13.73 6.05
C THR A 271 -14.09 12.94 5.62
N ASN A 272 -14.29 11.71 5.11
CA ASN A 272 -13.29 10.95 4.38
C ASN A 272 -13.79 10.60 2.98
N LYS A 273 -12.84 10.57 2.05
CA LYS A 273 -13.06 10.07 0.70
C LYS A 273 -12.83 8.57 0.64
N GLU A 274 -13.69 7.89 -0.08
CA GLU A 274 -13.49 6.47 -0.38
C GLU A 274 -12.19 6.26 -1.15
N GLN A 275 -11.48 5.17 -0.87
CA GLN A 275 -10.37 4.74 -1.69
C GLN A 275 -10.93 4.14 -2.98
N LYS A 276 -10.41 4.60 -4.11
CA LYS A 276 -10.68 4.04 -5.44
C LYS A 276 -9.45 3.32 -5.95
N GLY A 277 -9.56 2.71 -7.12
CA GLY A 277 -8.44 2.03 -7.76
C GLY A 277 -8.42 2.25 -9.27
N LYS A 278 -7.35 1.79 -9.89
CA LYS A 278 -7.15 1.74 -11.35
C LYS A 278 -6.75 0.34 -11.77
N ILE A 279 -7.23 -0.08 -12.93
CA ILE A 279 -6.79 -1.30 -13.59
C ILE A 279 -5.95 -0.91 -14.80
N THR A 280 -4.75 -1.47 -14.90
CA THR A 280 -3.88 -1.35 -16.08
C THR A 280 -3.85 -2.68 -16.81
N VAL A 281 -4.06 -2.62 -18.12
CA VAL A 281 -3.94 -3.77 -19.02
C VAL A 281 -2.64 -3.62 -19.81
N HIS A 282 -1.88 -4.69 -19.91
CA HIS A 282 -0.66 -4.79 -20.71
C HIS A 282 -0.90 -5.75 -21.87
N LYS A 283 -0.47 -5.35 -23.06
CA LYS A 283 -0.61 -6.10 -24.29
C LYS A 283 0.73 -6.39 -24.92
N THR A 284 0.98 -7.68 -25.19
CA THR A 284 2.12 -8.14 -25.97
C THR A 284 1.66 -8.97 -27.17
N GLY A 285 2.56 -9.21 -28.09
CA GLY A 285 2.37 -10.08 -29.23
C GLY A 285 3.65 -10.21 -30.06
N GLU A 286 3.65 -11.16 -31.00
CA GLU A 286 4.80 -11.51 -31.79
C GLU A 286 5.08 -10.51 -32.91
N VAL A 287 6.34 -10.10 -33.04
CA VAL A 287 6.86 -9.30 -34.18
C VAL A 287 8.03 -9.99 -34.83
N LEU A 288 8.17 -9.77 -36.15
CA LEU A 288 9.31 -10.26 -36.90
C LEU A 288 10.58 -9.48 -36.56
N THR A 289 11.57 -10.16 -35.99
CA THR A 289 12.85 -9.54 -35.60
C THR A 289 13.99 -9.97 -36.53
N GLY A 290 13.94 -11.17 -37.13
CA GLY A 290 15.03 -11.68 -37.94
C GLY A 290 14.72 -12.90 -38.76
N VAL A 291 15.72 -13.46 -39.40
CA VAL A 291 15.70 -14.70 -40.15
C VAL A 291 16.97 -15.51 -39.85
N ALA A 292 16.83 -16.83 -39.76
CA ALA A 292 17.91 -17.78 -39.57
C ALA A 292 17.86 -18.86 -40.65
N GLY A 293 18.92 -19.67 -40.78
CA GLY A 293 19.01 -20.74 -41.77
C GLY A 293 19.75 -20.33 -43.06
N GLU A 294 19.75 -21.22 -44.05
CA GLU A 294 20.38 -21.01 -45.35
C GLU A 294 19.29 -20.89 -46.41
N GLU A 295 19.61 -20.29 -47.58
CA GLU A 295 18.69 -20.19 -48.71
C GLU A 295 18.11 -21.56 -49.10
N GLY A 296 16.79 -21.63 -49.14
CA GLY A 296 16.01 -22.84 -49.37
C GLY A 296 15.60 -23.59 -48.09
N ASN A 297 16.00 -23.11 -46.92
CA ASN A 297 15.57 -23.60 -45.60
C ASN A 297 15.63 -22.45 -44.57
N LEU A 298 14.91 -21.37 -44.81
CA LEU A 298 14.87 -20.20 -43.93
C LEU A 298 13.84 -20.40 -42.82
N SER A 299 14.19 -19.96 -41.62
CA SER A 299 13.29 -19.86 -40.46
C SER A 299 13.20 -18.41 -40.01
N PHE A 300 11.99 -17.85 -39.98
CA PHE A 300 11.72 -16.51 -39.50
C PHE A 300 11.72 -16.51 -37.98
N VAL A 301 12.30 -15.47 -37.37
CA VAL A 301 12.44 -15.30 -35.91
C VAL A 301 11.46 -14.23 -35.46
N TYR A 302 10.64 -14.60 -34.47
CA TYR A 302 9.64 -13.73 -33.88
C TYR A 302 9.93 -13.57 -32.39
N GLU A 303 9.69 -12.38 -31.84
CA GLU A 303 9.83 -12.05 -30.43
C GLU A 303 8.60 -11.29 -29.95
N ASP A 304 8.25 -11.49 -28.68
CA ASP A 304 7.17 -10.74 -28.03
C ASP A 304 7.58 -9.28 -27.80
N THR A 305 6.73 -8.36 -28.18
CA THR A 305 6.86 -6.93 -27.88
C THR A 305 5.51 -6.34 -27.48
N VAL A 306 5.53 -5.11 -26.99
CA VAL A 306 4.31 -4.37 -26.63
C VAL A 306 3.53 -3.93 -27.86
N TYR A 307 2.19 -3.96 -27.77
CA TYR A 307 1.32 -3.62 -28.89
C TYR A 307 0.29 -2.55 -28.55
N ALA A 308 0.14 -1.57 -29.44
CA ALA A 308 -0.95 -0.60 -29.42
C ALA A 308 -2.20 -1.14 -30.15
N GLY A 309 -3.36 -0.58 -29.83
CA GLY A 309 -4.61 -0.78 -30.57
C GLY A 309 -5.45 -1.99 -30.14
N ALA A 310 -5.03 -2.73 -29.10
CA ALA A 310 -5.90 -3.73 -28.49
C ALA A 310 -7.04 -3.07 -27.71
N LYS A 311 -8.28 -3.53 -27.88
CA LYS A 311 -9.46 -2.96 -27.22
C LYS A 311 -10.04 -3.92 -26.19
N TYR A 312 -10.34 -3.37 -25.03
CA TYR A 312 -10.88 -4.12 -23.89
C TYR A 312 -12.16 -3.49 -23.36
N ALA A 313 -13.10 -4.34 -22.99
CA ALA A 313 -14.25 -3.97 -22.19
C ALA A 313 -14.04 -4.44 -20.74
N VAL A 314 -14.30 -3.55 -19.78
CA VAL A 314 -14.24 -3.81 -18.36
C VAL A 314 -15.66 -3.88 -17.81
N TYR A 315 -16.02 -5.00 -17.24
CA TYR A 315 -17.34 -5.25 -16.63
C TYR A 315 -17.22 -5.43 -15.12
N ALA A 316 -18.27 -5.09 -14.39
CA ALA A 316 -18.42 -5.49 -13.00
C ALA A 316 -18.58 -7.02 -12.91
N ALA A 317 -17.71 -7.72 -12.19
CA ALA A 317 -17.79 -9.17 -11.99
C ALA A 317 -18.58 -9.58 -10.75
N GLU A 318 -19.10 -8.60 -10.03
CA GLU A 318 -19.99 -8.71 -8.86
C GLU A 318 -20.79 -7.41 -8.73
N ASP A 319 -21.78 -7.39 -7.85
CA ASP A 319 -22.43 -6.14 -7.46
C ASP A 319 -21.45 -5.25 -6.70
N ILE A 320 -21.11 -4.08 -7.24
CA ILE A 320 -20.16 -3.12 -6.66
C ILE A 320 -20.91 -2.02 -5.94
N TYR A 321 -20.56 -1.81 -4.68
CA TYR A 321 -21.17 -0.80 -3.82
C TYR A 321 -20.15 0.30 -3.45
N SER A 322 -20.67 1.48 -3.06
CA SER A 322 -19.91 2.46 -2.29
C SER A 322 -19.39 1.86 -0.98
N GLN A 323 -18.34 2.42 -0.40
CA GLN A 323 -17.74 1.86 0.83
C GLN A 323 -18.66 1.94 2.04
N ASP A 324 -19.58 2.90 2.07
CA ASP A 324 -20.67 2.97 3.05
C ASP A 324 -21.73 1.87 2.87
N LYS A 325 -21.64 1.08 1.78
CA LYS A 325 -22.54 -0.03 1.39
C LYS A 325 -24.01 0.35 1.20
N VAL A 326 -24.30 1.63 1.07
CA VAL A 326 -25.66 2.13 0.87
C VAL A 326 -26.00 2.22 -0.62
N THR A 327 -25.07 2.68 -1.44
CA THR A 327 -25.31 2.90 -2.87
C THR A 327 -24.68 1.80 -3.71
N LYS A 328 -25.52 1.08 -4.49
CA LYS A 328 -25.02 0.18 -5.52
C LYS A 328 -24.55 1.01 -6.72
N ILE A 329 -23.27 0.91 -7.04
CA ILE A 329 -22.60 1.65 -8.13
C ILE A 329 -22.76 0.92 -9.46
N HIS A 330 -22.47 -0.40 -9.47
CA HIS A 330 -22.63 -1.27 -10.62
C HIS A 330 -23.29 -2.58 -10.20
N LYS A 331 -24.13 -3.11 -11.07
CA LYS A 331 -24.65 -4.47 -10.96
C LYS A 331 -23.66 -5.42 -11.64
N GLU A 332 -23.61 -6.66 -11.16
CA GLU A 332 -22.88 -7.72 -11.86
C GLU A 332 -23.27 -7.79 -13.35
N GLY A 333 -22.27 -7.78 -14.24
CA GLY A 333 -22.41 -7.77 -15.69
C GLY A 333 -22.49 -6.38 -16.33
N ASP A 334 -22.59 -5.29 -15.56
CA ASP A 334 -22.61 -3.94 -16.13
C ASP A 334 -21.27 -3.60 -16.80
N LEU A 335 -21.34 -3.01 -18.00
CA LEU A 335 -20.17 -2.42 -18.65
C LEU A 335 -19.75 -1.15 -17.89
N VAL A 336 -18.51 -1.14 -17.40
CA VAL A 336 -17.95 -0.06 -16.58
C VAL A 336 -17.09 0.89 -17.42
N SER A 337 -16.25 0.32 -18.32
CA SER A 337 -15.30 1.10 -19.12
C SER A 337 -14.90 0.34 -20.39
N ARG A 338 -14.48 1.08 -21.43
CA ARG A 338 -13.69 0.57 -22.55
C ARG A 338 -12.36 1.29 -22.59
N ILE A 339 -11.29 0.54 -22.84
CA ILE A 339 -9.92 1.05 -22.91
C ILE A 339 -9.21 0.46 -24.13
N GLU A 340 -8.23 1.20 -24.65
CA GLU A 340 -7.42 0.82 -25.81
C GLU A 340 -5.94 1.04 -25.50
N THR A 341 -5.07 0.08 -25.86
CA THR A 341 -3.64 0.16 -25.57
C THR A 341 -2.94 1.19 -26.45
N GLY A 342 -2.08 1.98 -25.81
CA GLY A 342 -1.20 2.96 -26.45
C GLY A 342 0.09 2.34 -27.00
N ALA A 343 0.98 3.19 -27.50
CA ALA A 343 2.27 2.80 -28.09
C ALA A 343 3.20 2.03 -27.11
N ASP A 344 2.99 2.18 -25.81
CA ASP A 344 3.69 1.46 -24.75
C ASP A 344 3.06 0.09 -24.43
N GLY A 345 2.05 -0.33 -25.20
CA GLY A 345 1.29 -1.56 -24.99
C GLY A 345 0.41 -1.55 -23.76
N SER A 346 0.18 -0.40 -23.12
CA SER A 346 -0.64 -0.31 -21.92
C SER A 346 -1.91 0.50 -22.10
N ALA A 347 -2.93 0.15 -21.33
CA ALA A 347 -4.18 0.90 -21.19
C ALA A 347 -4.61 0.92 -19.73
N ALA A 348 -5.10 2.06 -19.22
CA ALA A 348 -5.58 2.16 -17.86
C ALA A 348 -7.02 2.69 -17.81
N THR A 349 -7.82 2.17 -16.88
CA THR A 349 -9.16 2.69 -16.61
C THR A 349 -9.11 4.07 -15.97
N ALA A 350 -10.23 4.79 -15.96
CA ALA A 350 -10.46 5.84 -14.98
C ALA A 350 -10.48 5.26 -13.55
N GLU A 351 -10.64 6.09 -12.53
CA GLU A 351 -10.79 5.63 -11.16
C GLU A 351 -12.08 4.82 -10.97
N LEU A 352 -11.94 3.61 -10.47
CA LEU A 352 -13.00 2.66 -10.20
C LEU A 352 -13.23 2.49 -8.70
N TYR A 353 -14.42 2.10 -8.29
CA TYR A 353 -14.69 1.65 -6.93
C TYR A 353 -13.98 0.32 -6.65
N LEU A 354 -13.68 0.05 -5.39
CA LEU A 354 -13.11 -1.24 -4.98
C LEU A 354 -14.12 -2.37 -5.25
N GLY A 355 -13.65 -3.50 -5.77
CA GLY A 355 -14.48 -4.63 -6.15
C GLY A 355 -13.81 -5.49 -7.22
N LYS A 356 -14.52 -6.53 -7.68
CA LYS A 356 -14.04 -7.46 -8.69
C LYS A 356 -14.53 -7.08 -10.08
N TYR A 357 -13.62 -7.09 -11.05
CA TYR A 357 -13.87 -6.72 -12.44
C TYR A 357 -13.51 -7.87 -13.37
N LYS A 358 -14.28 -8.01 -14.46
CA LYS A 358 -14.03 -8.90 -15.59
C LYS A 358 -13.54 -8.04 -16.76
N ILE A 359 -12.37 -8.34 -17.28
CA ILE A 359 -11.77 -7.66 -18.43
C ILE A 359 -11.82 -8.59 -19.61
N VAL A 360 -12.40 -8.15 -20.72
CA VAL A 360 -12.57 -8.94 -21.93
C VAL A 360 -11.89 -8.22 -23.08
N GLU A 361 -10.99 -8.90 -23.78
CA GLU A 361 -10.46 -8.41 -25.05
C GLU A 361 -11.56 -8.45 -26.11
N GLU A 362 -11.95 -7.28 -26.64
CA GLU A 362 -12.97 -7.15 -27.70
C GLU A 362 -12.35 -7.13 -29.10
N GLN A 363 -11.08 -6.69 -29.21
CA GLN A 363 -10.34 -6.62 -30.46
C GLN A 363 -8.84 -6.77 -30.21
N ALA A 364 -8.19 -7.66 -30.99
CA ALA A 364 -6.73 -7.77 -31.00
C ALA A 364 -6.10 -6.63 -31.81
N PRO A 365 -4.80 -6.32 -31.63
CA PRO A 365 -4.06 -5.41 -32.49
C PRO A 365 -4.02 -5.92 -33.95
N GLU A 366 -3.88 -5.00 -34.90
CA GLU A 366 -3.69 -5.32 -36.31
C GLU A 366 -2.47 -6.24 -36.51
N GLY A 367 -2.65 -7.30 -37.27
CA GLY A 367 -1.62 -8.32 -37.52
C GLY A 367 -1.63 -9.50 -36.56
N LEU A 368 -2.43 -9.45 -35.50
CA LEU A 368 -2.57 -10.51 -34.50
C LEU A 368 -4.00 -11.06 -34.49
N VAL A 369 -4.20 -12.24 -33.92
CA VAL A 369 -5.51 -12.85 -33.75
C VAL A 369 -5.97 -12.84 -32.32
N ILE A 370 -7.25 -12.59 -32.09
CA ILE A 370 -7.86 -12.58 -30.74
C ILE A 370 -7.93 -14.02 -30.19
N GLY A 371 -7.91 -14.19 -28.89
CA GLY A 371 -8.04 -15.50 -28.26
C GLY A 371 -9.26 -16.28 -28.80
N LYS A 372 -9.10 -17.58 -29.09
CA LYS A 372 -10.15 -18.42 -29.71
C LYS A 372 -11.35 -18.70 -28.81
N THR A 373 -11.14 -18.67 -27.47
CA THR A 373 -12.20 -18.95 -26.48
C THR A 373 -12.48 -17.75 -25.59
N GLU A 374 -13.62 -17.71 -24.93
CA GLU A 374 -13.96 -16.64 -23.99
C GLU A 374 -12.95 -16.60 -22.82
N GLU A 375 -12.47 -17.75 -22.36
CA GLU A 375 -11.47 -17.85 -21.30
C GLU A 375 -10.15 -17.21 -21.74
N ALA A 376 -9.71 -17.42 -22.98
CA ALA A 376 -8.48 -16.83 -23.51
C ALA A 376 -8.56 -15.30 -23.64
N ARG A 377 -9.78 -14.75 -23.84
CA ARG A 377 -10.06 -13.31 -23.97
C ARG A 377 -10.35 -12.63 -22.63
N THR A 378 -10.47 -13.39 -21.51
CA THR A 378 -11.02 -12.88 -20.26
C THR A 378 -10.04 -13.01 -19.11
N GLN A 379 -9.87 -11.93 -18.34
CA GLN A 379 -9.20 -11.96 -17.06
C GLN A 379 -10.04 -11.28 -15.98
N TYR A 380 -9.80 -11.67 -14.71
CA TYR A 380 -10.46 -11.08 -13.55
C TYR A 380 -9.44 -10.35 -12.70
N VAL A 381 -9.78 -9.12 -12.31
CA VAL A 381 -8.95 -8.28 -11.45
C VAL A 381 -9.79 -7.82 -10.27
N THR A 382 -9.23 -7.92 -9.06
CA THR A 382 -9.87 -7.43 -7.84
C THR A 382 -9.13 -6.19 -7.35
N LEU A 383 -9.81 -5.06 -7.29
CA LEU A 383 -9.35 -3.86 -6.61
C LEU A 383 -9.70 -3.97 -5.13
N SER A 384 -8.70 -4.21 -4.29
CA SER A 384 -8.85 -4.34 -2.83
C SER A 384 -8.33 -3.10 -2.13
N TYR A 385 -8.83 -2.84 -0.91
CA TYR A 385 -8.30 -1.77 -0.07
C TYR A 385 -6.80 -1.92 0.17
N ALA A 386 -6.04 -0.91 -0.21
CA ALA A 386 -4.57 -0.92 -0.17
C ALA A 386 -3.98 -0.24 1.08
N GLY A 387 -4.84 0.22 2.01
CA GLY A 387 -4.45 0.92 3.23
C GLY A 387 -4.76 2.41 3.19
N GLN A 388 -4.91 3.00 4.37
CA GLN A 388 -5.42 4.38 4.54
C GLN A 388 -4.55 5.49 3.94
N THR A 389 -3.27 5.22 3.69
CA THR A 389 -2.29 6.18 3.15
C THR A 389 -2.04 6.02 1.66
N VAL A 390 -2.65 5.00 1.03
CA VAL A 390 -2.53 4.74 -0.40
C VAL A 390 -3.62 5.53 -1.13
N GLU A 391 -3.22 6.35 -2.10
CA GLU A 391 -4.16 7.23 -2.83
C GLU A 391 -5.10 6.42 -3.75
N LEU A 392 -4.54 5.47 -4.52
CA LEU A 392 -5.28 4.59 -5.43
C LEU A 392 -4.81 3.15 -5.29
N ALA A 393 -5.74 2.22 -5.18
CA ALA A 393 -5.46 0.80 -5.35
C ALA A 393 -5.13 0.49 -6.82
N THR A 394 -4.25 -0.47 -7.08
CA THR A 394 -3.86 -0.87 -8.44
C THR A 394 -4.20 -2.33 -8.68
N GLY A 395 -4.62 -2.62 -9.91
CA GLY A 395 -4.79 -3.97 -10.42
C GLY A 395 -4.22 -4.06 -11.83
N GLU A 396 -3.73 -5.22 -12.22
CA GLU A 396 -3.09 -5.44 -13.50
C GLU A 396 -3.66 -6.68 -14.19
N ALA A 397 -3.74 -6.63 -15.54
CA ALA A 397 -4.03 -7.75 -16.40
C ALA A 397 -3.06 -7.74 -17.58
N ALA A 398 -2.62 -8.91 -18.01
CA ALA A 398 -1.69 -9.04 -19.13
C ALA A 398 -2.25 -10.00 -20.18
N TYR A 399 -2.22 -9.59 -21.43
CA TYR A 399 -2.66 -10.37 -22.57
C TYR A 399 -1.56 -10.49 -23.60
N SER A 400 -1.45 -11.66 -24.21
CA SER A 400 -0.62 -11.89 -25.40
C SER A 400 -1.48 -12.44 -26.52
N ASN A 401 -1.27 -11.98 -27.76
CA ASN A 401 -1.87 -12.57 -28.94
C ASN A 401 -0.78 -13.08 -29.87
N GLU A 402 -1.14 -14.13 -30.60
CA GLU A 402 -0.30 -14.74 -31.62
C GLU A 402 -0.64 -14.17 -33.00
N ARG A 403 0.21 -14.37 -33.99
CA ARG A 403 -0.09 -14.14 -35.42
C ARG A 403 -1.03 -15.21 -35.92
N PRO A 404 -1.75 -14.97 -37.02
CA PRO A 404 -2.50 -16.03 -37.70
C PRO A 404 -1.56 -17.10 -38.27
N ASP A 405 -2.00 -18.36 -38.24
CA ASP A 405 -1.33 -19.48 -38.91
C ASP A 405 -1.41 -19.35 -40.43
N ILE A 406 -0.46 -19.95 -41.14
CA ILE A 406 -0.45 -20.01 -42.57
C ILE A 406 -0.27 -21.47 -43.08
N HIS A 407 -0.98 -21.81 -44.14
CA HIS A 407 -0.87 -23.07 -44.87
C HIS A 407 -0.68 -22.81 -46.37
N VAL A 408 0.49 -23.18 -46.89
CA VAL A 408 0.80 -23.05 -48.31
C VAL A 408 0.99 -24.45 -48.89
N ASN A 409 0.12 -24.81 -49.87
CA ASN A 409 0.17 -26.10 -50.54
C ASN A 409 0.08 -25.93 -52.05
N VAL A 410 0.82 -26.71 -52.79
CA VAL A 410 0.63 -26.86 -54.23
C VAL A 410 0.35 -28.31 -54.59
N VAL A 411 -0.57 -28.52 -55.51
CA VAL A 411 -0.95 -29.84 -55.98
C VAL A 411 -0.38 -30.06 -57.38
N LYS A 412 0.44 -31.07 -57.52
CA LYS A 412 1.06 -31.44 -58.80
C LYS A 412 0.23 -32.44 -59.56
N LYS A 413 -0.09 -32.13 -60.83
CA LYS A 413 -0.90 -32.99 -61.72
C LYS A 413 -0.24 -33.19 -63.05
N SER A 414 -0.60 -34.30 -63.77
CA SER A 414 -0.35 -34.50 -65.17
C SER A 414 -1.33 -33.66 -66.01
N ALA A 415 -0.81 -32.90 -66.95
CA ALA A 415 -1.66 -32.12 -67.89
C ALA A 415 -2.48 -33.02 -68.84
N ASN A 416 -2.06 -34.27 -69.00
CA ASN A 416 -2.69 -35.17 -69.94
C ASN A 416 -3.94 -35.90 -69.44
N ASP A 417 -3.94 -36.26 -68.15
CA ASP A 417 -5.00 -37.08 -67.56
C ASP A 417 -5.45 -36.58 -66.16
N GLY A 418 -4.85 -35.49 -65.64
CA GLY A 418 -5.22 -34.88 -64.36
C GLY A 418 -4.77 -35.69 -63.14
N VAL A 419 -4.04 -36.79 -63.30
CA VAL A 419 -3.59 -37.63 -62.21
C VAL A 419 -2.47 -36.91 -61.39
N THR A 420 -2.51 -37.04 -60.11
CA THR A 420 -1.53 -36.43 -59.19
C THR A 420 -0.13 -37.05 -59.37
N LEU A 421 0.92 -36.21 -59.33
CA LEU A 421 2.31 -36.60 -59.60
C LEU A 421 3.19 -36.42 -58.36
N GLU A 422 3.92 -37.47 -57.98
CA GLU A 422 4.93 -37.49 -56.95
C GLU A 422 6.29 -37.03 -57.51
N GLY A 423 7.14 -36.40 -56.65
CA GLY A 423 8.54 -36.10 -56.92
C GLY A 423 8.83 -34.81 -57.66
N ALA A 424 7.84 -33.94 -57.86
CA ALA A 424 8.07 -32.56 -58.29
C ALA A 424 8.66 -31.76 -57.10
N VAL A 425 9.70 -30.98 -57.36
CA VAL A 425 10.26 -30.07 -56.35
C VAL A 425 9.81 -28.65 -56.62
N PHE A 426 9.23 -28.02 -55.65
CA PHE A 426 8.78 -26.62 -55.67
C PHE A 426 9.59 -25.76 -54.74
N GLY A 427 9.79 -24.49 -55.10
CA GLY A 427 10.38 -23.47 -54.23
C GLY A 427 9.36 -22.39 -53.91
N LEU A 428 9.30 -22.03 -52.61
CA LEU A 428 8.62 -20.84 -52.12
C LEU A 428 9.65 -19.70 -52.06
N TYR A 429 9.33 -18.57 -52.68
CA TYR A 429 10.23 -17.43 -52.85
C TYR A 429 9.60 -16.17 -52.29
N ALA A 430 10.42 -15.27 -51.75
CA ALA A 430 10.04 -13.89 -51.46
C ALA A 430 9.78 -13.15 -52.80
N ALA A 431 8.56 -12.67 -53.05
CA ALA A 431 8.20 -11.88 -54.23
C ALA A 431 8.34 -10.36 -53.98
N SER A 432 8.52 -9.94 -52.75
CA SER A 432 8.93 -8.60 -52.29
C SER A 432 10.06 -8.70 -51.31
N ASP A 433 10.73 -7.57 -51.00
CA ASP A 433 11.64 -7.52 -49.87
C ASP A 433 10.85 -7.72 -48.55
N ILE A 434 11.38 -8.55 -47.65
CA ILE A 434 10.81 -8.79 -46.30
C ILE A 434 11.63 -7.97 -45.30
N THR A 435 10.95 -7.12 -44.53
CA THR A 435 11.56 -6.26 -43.54
C THR A 435 11.15 -6.67 -42.14
N ASN A 436 12.08 -6.49 -41.18
CA ASN A 436 11.77 -6.66 -39.76
C ASN A 436 11.08 -5.43 -39.17
N ILE A 437 10.77 -5.48 -37.87
CA ILE A 437 10.09 -4.38 -37.13
C ILE A 437 10.87 -3.05 -37.19
N ASP A 438 12.20 -3.09 -37.34
CA ASP A 438 13.05 -1.90 -37.46
C ASP A 438 13.09 -1.33 -38.90
N GLY A 439 12.42 -1.98 -39.86
CA GLY A 439 12.41 -1.63 -41.27
C GLY A 439 13.65 -2.10 -42.04
N ASN A 440 14.49 -2.94 -41.45
CA ASN A 440 15.66 -3.51 -42.14
C ASN A 440 15.22 -4.67 -43.03
N VAL A 441 15.70 -4.72 -44.30
CA VAL A 441 15.49 -5.85 -45.17
C VAL A 441 16.27 -7.05 -44.66
N ILE A 442 15.54 -8.11 -44.26
CA ILE A 442 16.12 -9.37 -43.76
C ILE A 442 16.09 -10.49 -44.80
N VAL A 443 15.18 -10.43 -45.75
CA VAL A 443 15.12 -11.34 -46.92
C VAL A 443 14.85 -10.48 -48.18
N SER A 444 15.75 -10.54 -49.16
CA SER A 444 15.60 -9.78 -50.40
C SER A 444 14.61 -10.45 -51.33
N LYS A 445 13.96 -9.67 -52.18
CA LYS A 445 13.11 -10.17 -53.26
C LYS A 445 13.88 -11.18 -54.13
N GLY A 446 13.25 -12.32 -54.39
CA GLY A 446 13.78 -13.40 -55.23
C GLY A 446 14.49 -14.49 -54.44
N THR A 447 14.72 -14.31 -53.15
CA THR A 447 15.36 -15.32 -52.29
C THR A 447 14.45 -16.54 -52.13
N LEU A 448 15.01 -17.73 -52.25
CA LEU A 448 14.34 -19.00 -52.00
C LEU A 448 14.20 -19.22 -50.49
N ILE A 449 12.97 -19.29 -49.98
CA ILE A 449 12.66 -19.47 -48.56
C ILE A 449 12.71 -20.96 -48.21
N GLU A 450 11.97 -21.80 -48.93
CA GLU A 450 11.83 -23.22 -48.62
C GLU A 450 11.63 -24.03 -49.90
N GLN A 451 12.02 -25.31 -49.88
CA GLN A 451 11.71 -26.29 -50.93
C GLN A 451 10.76 -27.38 -50.38
N ALA A 452 9.76 -27.72 -51.17
CA ALA A 452 8.85 -28.82 -50.87
C ALA A 452 8.74 -29.77 -52.06
N THR A 453 8.66 -31.07 -51.79
CA THR A 453 8.55 -32.13 -52.82
C THR A 453 7.14 -32.71 -52.79
N SER A 454 6.52 -32.85 -53.96
CA SER A 454 5.17 -33.44 -54.05
C SER A 454 5.19 -34.91 -53.62
N ASP A 455 4.26 -35.28 -52.77
CA ASP A 455 4.01 -36.62 -52.27
C ASP A 455 3.22 -37.50 -53.30
N THR A 456 2.83 -38.70 -52.89
CA THR A 456 2.04 -39.64 -53.67
C THR A 456 0.66 -39.11 -54.08
N ASP A 457 0.11 -38.17 -53.27
CA ASP A 457 -1.17 -37.49 -53.57
C ASP A 457 -0.98 -36.19 -54.34
N GLY A 458 0.28 -35.87 -54.70
CA GLY A 458 0.67 -34.69 -55.45
C GLY A 458 0.86 -33.44 -54.62
N ASN A 459 0.72 -33.52 -53.32
CA ASN A 459 0.83 -32.35 -52.42
C ASN A 459 2.29 -32.01 -52.11
N ALA A 460 2.66 -30.75 -52.30
CA ALA A 460 3.90 -30.18 -51.79
C ALA A 460 3.54 -29.06 -50.82
N VAL A 461 3.63 -29.37 -49.51
CA VAL A 461 3.27 -28.49 -48.38
C VAL A 461 4.52 -27.80 -47.87
N PHE A 462 4.48 -26.47 -47.80
CA PHE A 462 5.54 -25.66 -47.18
C PHE A 462 5.28 -25.50 -45.68
N GLN A 463 6.36 -25.61 -44.88
CA GLN A 463 6.33 -25.56 -43.43
C GLN A 463 6.81 -24.23 -42.86
N ALA A 464 7.43 -23.36 -43.69
CA ALA A 464 7.96 -22.09 -43.26
C ALA A 464 6.83 -21.19 -42.75
N ASP A 465 6.98 -20.72 -41.51
CA ASP A 465 6.09 -19.73 -40.87
C ASP A 465 6.41 -18.32 -41.41
N ILE A 466 5.97 -18.06 -42.65
CA ILE A 466 6.28 -16.82 -43.38
C ILE A 466 5.53 -15.62 -42.79
N PRO A 467 6.18 -14.41 -42.76
CA PRO A 467 5.58 -13.21 -42.19
C PRO A 467 4.42 -12.63 -43.02
N LEU A 468 3.45 -12.10 -42.29
CA LEU A 468 2.31 -11.36 -42.79
C LEU A 468 2.76 -10.02 -43.42
N GLY A 469 2.02 -9.51 -44.41
CA GLY A 469 2.22 -8.21 -45.05
C GLY A 469 3.11 -8.25 -46.29
N PHE A 470 3.56 -9.43 -46.74
CA PHE A 470 4.49 -9.56 -47.85
C PHE A 470 3.93 -10.39 -48.99
N GLN A 471 4.59 -10.27 -50.16
CA GLN A 471 4.26 -11.03 -51.37
C GLN A 471 5.19 -12.23 -51.51
N TYR A 472 4.62 -13.35 -51.92
CA TYR A 472 5.30 -14.63 -52.13
C TYR A 472 5.01 -15.23 -53.49
N SER A 473 5.89 -16.11 -53.95
CA SER A 473 5.63 -16.87 -55.19
C SER A 473 6.14 -18.31 -55.07
N VAL A 474 5.39 -19.23 -55.67
CA VAL A 474 5.79 -20.62 -55.80
C VAL A 474 6.11 -20.93 -57.25
N LYS A 475 7.22 -21.63 -57.49
CA LYS A 475 7.70 -22.07 -58.82
C LYS A 475 8.18 -23.51 -58.72
N GLU A 476 7.99 -24.24 -59.82
CA GLU A 476 8.60 -25.55 -59.93
C GLU A 476 10.12 -25.43 -60.14
N ILE A 477 10.92 -26.10 -59.31
CA ILE A 477 12.37 -26.16 -59.42
C ILE A 477 12.75 -27.36 -60.31
N GLN A 478 12.10 -28.51 -60.06
CA GLN A 478 12.38 -29.77 -60.77
C GLN A 478 11.05 -30.50 -61.04
N ALA A 479 10.86 -30.88 -62.31
CA ALA A 479 9.70 -31.70 -62.72
C ALA A 479 9.86 -33.14 -62.25
N PRO A 480 8.77 -33.91 -62.13
CA PRO A 480 8.81 -35.34 -61.98
C PRO A 480 9.48 -35.99 -63.19
N ASP A 481 10.06 -37.19 -62.98
CA ASP A 481 10.70 -37.98 -64.04
C ASP A 481 9.72 -38.15 -65.25
N LYS A 482 10.23 -37.93 -66.48
CA LYS A 482 9.50 -38.02 -67.77
C LYS A 482 8.44 -36.93 -67.96
N TYR A 483 8.48 -35.82 -67.26
CA TYR A 483 7.66 -34.65 -67.47
C TYR A 483 8.51 -33.42 -67.82
N TYR A 484 7.96 -32.52 -68.62
CA TYR A 484 8.57 -31.19 -68.84
C TYR A 484 8.34 -30.31 -67.66
N LYS A 485 9.38 -29.57 -67.29
CA LYS A 485 9.27 -28.56 -66.21
C LYS A 485 8.32 -27.46 -66.61
N SER A 486 7.43 -27.04 -65.71
CA SER A 486 6.55 -25.88 -65.89
C SER A 486 7.29 -24.59 -65.53
N ASP A 487 7.11 -23.54 -66.36
CA ASP A 487 7.57 -22.18 -66.05
C ASP A 487 6.46 -21.32 -65.40
N ALA A 488 5.34 -21.94 -65.06
CA ALA A 488 4.25 -21.26 -64.35
C ALA A 488 4.70 -20.75 -62.96
N VAL A 489 4.17 -19.61 -62.57
CA VAL A 489 4.43 -18.98 -61.28
C VAL A 489 3.09 -18.75 -60.60
N TYR A 490 2.93 -19.29 -59.39
CA TYR A 490 1.84 -18.93 -58.52
C TYR A 490 2.29 -17.82 -57.59
N SER A 491 1.62 -16.66 -57.56
CA SER A 491 1.92 -15.53 -56.68
C SER A 491 0.72 -15.24 -55.79
N PHE A 492 1.00 -14.96 -54.53
CA PHE A 492 0.01 -14.59 -53.55
C PHE A 492 0.54 -13.51 -52.61
N THR A 493 -0.35 -12.78 -51.92
CA THR A 493 -0.02 -11.82 -50.88
C THR A 493 -0.62 -12.31 -49.57
N TYR A 494 0.20 -12.38 -48.52
CA TYR A 494 -0.25 -12.73 -47.19
C TYR A 494 -0.59 -11.44 -46.45
N GLU A 495 -1.85 -10.97 -46.56
CA GLU A 495 -2.34 -9.72 -46.01
C GLU A 495 -3.33 -9.99 -44.87
N TYR A 496 -3.23 -9.16 -43.79
CA TYR A 496 -4.17 -9.19 -42.69
C TYR A 496 -5.60 -8.89 -43.14
N LYS A 497 -6.58 -9.66 -42.65
CA LYS A 497 -8.00 -9.47 -42.93
C LYS A 497 -8.74 -8.94 -41.71
N ASP A 498 -8.66 -9.69 -40.61
CA ASP A 498 -9.31 -9.41 -39.33
C ASP A 498 -8.66 -10.25 -38.21
N ASP A 499 -9.01 -9.97 -36.97
CA ASP A 499 -8.47 -10.66 -35.80
C ASP A 499 -9.15 -12.01 -35.49
N GLU A 500 -10.12 -12.43 -36.28
CA GLU A 500 -10.81 -13.74 -36.19
C GLU A 500 -10.38 -14.72 -37.28
N THR A 501 -9.58 -14.29 -38.24
CA THR A 501 -9.00 -15.17 -39.28
C THR A 501 -7.73 -15.85 -38.77
N TYR A 502 -7.88 -17.00 -38.11
CA TYR A 502 -6.78 -17.73 -37.43
C TYR A 502 -5.89 -18.52 -38.39
N LEU A 503 -6.35 -18.86 -39.61
CA LEU A 503 -5.60 -19.64 -40.58
C LEU A 503 -5.82 -19.10 -41.99
N TYR A 504 -4.73 -18.78 -42.67
CA TYR A 504 -4.70 -18.42 -44.06
C TYR A 504 -4.25 -19.62 -44.88
N THR A 505 -5.04 -19.99 -45.92
CA THR A 505 -4.74 -21.10 -46.80
C THR A 505 -4.51 -20.62 -48.22
N PHE A 506 -3.37 -20.95 -48.78
CA PHE A 506 -2.98 -20.67 -50.15
C PHE A 506 -2.73 -22.00 -50.87
N GLU A 507 -3.60 -22.33 -51.86
CA GLU A 507 -3.52 -23.55 -52.61
C GLU A 507 -3.47 -23.24 -54.10
N HIS A 508 -2.68 -24.01 -54.86
CA HIS A 508 -2.58 -23.86 -56.30
C HIS A 508 -2.26 -25.19 -56.98
N GLU A 509 -2.78 -25.39 -58.21
CA GLU A 509 -2.50 -26.57 -59.04
C GLU A 509 -1.45 -26.27 -60.10
N PHE A 510 -0.40 -27.07 -60.14
CA PHE A 510 0.57 -27.06 -61.24
C PHE A 510 0.45 -28.34 -62.05
N SER A 511 0.45 -28.19 -63.40
CA SER A 511 0.43 -29.34 -64.33
C SER A 511 1.65 -29.36 -65.22
N ASN A 512 2.13 -30.58 -65.53
CA ASN A 512 3.23 -30.79 -66.48
C ASN A 512 2.79 -31.70 -67.62
N GLU A 513 3.35 -31.40 -68.75
CA GLU A 513 3.17 -32.22 -69.94
C GLU A 513 4.18 -33.38 -69.91
N GLU A 514 3.75 -34.54 -70.40
CA GLU A 514 4.62 -35.72 -70.60
C GLU A 514 5.68 -35.46 -71.62
N VAL A 515 6.91 -35.94 -71.40
CA VAL A 515 7.95 -35.98 -72.43
C VAL A 515 7.61 -37.07 -73.43
N ARG A 516 7.43 -36.64 -74.67
CA ARG A 516 7.14 -37.51 -75.80
C ARG A 516 8.32 -37.57 -76.73
N GLY A 517 8.49 -38.73 -77.36
CA GLY A 517 9.49 -38.97 -78.40
C GLY A 517 8.89 -39.10 -79.78
N GLU A 518 9.65 -38.74 -80.72
CA GLU A 518 9.29 -38.96 -82.17
C GLU A 518 10.30 -39.95 -82.79
N ILE A 519 9.80 -40.87 -83.57
CA ILE A 519 10.61 -41.84 -84.25
C ILE A 519 10.49 -41.59 -85.75
N HIS A 520 11.61 -41.28 -86.40
CA HIS A 520 11.72 -41.17 -87.87
C HIS A 520 12.30 -42.47 -88.41
N VAL A 521 11.60 -42.99 -89.41
CA VAL A 521 12.04 -44.19 -90.12
C VAL A 521 12.40 -43.80 -91.54
N ASN A 522 13.63 -44.02 -91.92
CA ASN A 522 14.13 -43.80 -93.28
C ASN A 522 14.28 -45.12 -94.00
N LYS A 523 13.85 -45.16 -95.26
CA LYS A 523 14.10 -46.32 -96.12
C LYS A 523 15.24 -45.97 -97.05
N ILE A 524 16.22 -46.82 -97.15
CA ILE A 524 17.32 -46.70 -98.09
C ILE A 524 17.36 -47.88 -99.00
N ASP A 525 17.92 -47.74 -100.23
CA ASP A 525 18.20 -48.82 -101.13
C ASP A 525 19.43 -49.60 -100.58
N LYS A 526 19.35 -50.95 -100.61
CA LYS A 526 20.37 -51.81 -100.04
C LYS A 526 21.70 -51.77 -100.78
N ASP A 527 21.62 -51.57 -102.14
CA ASP A 527 22.81 -51.68 -103.00
C ASP A 527 23.51 -50.33 -103.18
N THR A 528 22.79 -49.20 -103.02
CA THR A 528 23.34 -47.85 -103.09
C THR A 528 23.68 -47.32 -101.70
N GLU A 529 23.13 -47.96 -100.63
CA GLU A 529 23.20 -47.50 -99.20
C GLU A 529 22.72 -46.04 -99.06
N ASP A 530 21.93 -45.53 -99.97
CA ASP A 530 21.45 -44.14 -100.03
C ASP A 530 19.93 -44.09 -100.39
N PHE A 531 19.36 -42.89 -100.44
CA PHE A 531 17.99 -42.61 -100.83
C PHE A 531 17.80 -42.69 -102.36
N ILE A 532 18.87 -42.98 -103.15
CA ILE A 532 18.85 -43.17 -104.65
C ILE A 532 18.58 -44.61 -104.93
N THR A 533 17.47 -44.88 -105.71
CA THR A 533 17.07 -46.23 -106.11
C THR A 533 17.78 -46.68 -107.34
N GLN A 534 18.15 -47.99 -107.40
CA GLN A 534 18.63 -48.60 -108.65
C GLN A 534 17.48 -49.26 -109.47
N GLY A 535 17.51 -49.03 -110.74
CA GLY A 535 16.53 -49.59 -111.70
C GLY A 535 15.10 -49.16 -111.36
N ASP A 536 14.20 -50.08 -111.47
CA ASP A 536 12.77 -49.85 -111.23
C ASP A 536 12.33 -49.96 -109.77
N ALA A 537 13.29 -49.94 -108.76
CA ALA A 537 12.96 -49.99 -107.37
C ALA A 537 12.25 -48.70 -106.91
N VAL A 538 11.18 -48.82 -106.11
CA VAL A 538 10.42 -47.71 -105.54
C VAL A 538 10.49 -47.80 -104.07
N MET A 539 11.00 -46.72 -103.39
CA MET A 539 11.06 -46.65 -101.94
C MET A 539 9.80 -46.03 -101.30
N THR A 540 9.05 -45.21 -102.08
CA THR A 540 7.80 -44.64 -101.63
C THR A 540 6.72 -45.69 -101.45
N GLY A 541 5.80 -45.49 -100.51
CA GLY A 541 4.69 -46.41 -100.27
C GLY A 541 4.99 -47.57 -99.33
N ALA A 542 6.26 -47.74 -98.93
CA ALA A 542 6.58 -48.72 -97.90
C ALA A 542 5.89 -48.37 -96.58
N ARG A 543 5.23 -49.36 -96.02
CA ARG A 543 4.51 -49.19 -94.74
C ARG A 543 5.30 -49.85 -93.59
N TYR A 544 5.35 -49.11 -92.48
CA TYR A 544 5.98 -49.62 -91.24
C TYR A 544 4.99 -49.54 -90.11
N GLY A 545 4.96 -50.52 -89.24
CA GLY A 545 4.27 -50.53 -87.98
C GLY A 545 5.26 -50.42 -86.87
N LEU A 546 5.06 -49.52 -85.91
CA LEU A 546 5.78 -49.44 -84.69
C LEU A 546 5.04 -50.24 -83.60
N TYR A 547 5.70 -51.24 -83.01
CA TYR A 547 5.11 -52.11 -82.03
C TYR A 547 5.85 -51.94 -80.70
N ALA A 548 5.14 -52.03 -79.57
CA ALA A 548 5.75 -51.99 -78.24
C ALA A 548 6.62 -53.24 -78.01
N ALA A 549 7.93 -53.09 -77.75
CA ALA A 549 8.84 -54.18 -77.44
C ALA A 549 8.67 -54.79 -76.04
N GLY A 550 7.95 -54.10 -75.13
CA GLY A 550 7.54 -54.49 -73.83
C GLY A 550 6.34 -53.70 -73.38
N ASP A 551 5.78 -53.96 -72.19
CA ASP A 551 4.69 -53.14 -71.65
C ASP A 551 5.17 -51.73 -71.43
N ILE A 552 4.48 -50.71 -72.01
CA ILE A 552 4.78 -49.28 -71.79
C ILE A 552 3.76 -48.73 -70.81
N GLN A 553 4.25 -48.29 -69.66
CA GLN A 553 3.46 -47.73 -68.56
C GLN A 553 3.31 -46.22 -68.75
N TYR A 554 2.19 -45.63 -68.29
CA TYR A 554 2.09 -44.19 -68.13
C TYR A 554 3.20 -43.64 -67.28
N PRO A 555 3.77 -42.47 -67.58
CA PRO A 555 4.83 -41.87 -66.79
C PRO A 555 4.46 -41.65 -65.30
N ASN A 556 3.16 -41.39 -65.03
CA ASN A 556 2.62 -41.19 -63.68
C ASN A 556 2.61 -42.48 -62.81
N LYS A 557 2.86 -43.64 -63.40
CA LYS A 557 2.84 -44.99 -62.78
C LYS A 557 1.51 -45.39 -62.10
N LYS A 558 0.47 -44.57 -62.26
CA LYS A 558 -0.85 -44.76 -61.63
C LYS A 558 -1.94 -45.13 -62.66
N SER A 559 -1.81 -44.65 -63.88
CA SER A 559 -2.83 -44.83 -64.97
C SER A 559 -2.70 -46.20 -65.68
N GLY A 560 -1.74 -47.03 -65.31
CA GLY A 560 -1.56 -48.38 -65.82
C GLY A 560 -0.72 -48.44 -67.11
N THR A 561 -1.03 -49.43 -68.02
CA THR A 561 -0.26 -49.72 -69.23
C THR A 561 -0.90 -48.98 -70.44
N VAL A 562 -0.11 -48.17 -71.15
CA VAL A 562 -0.49 -47.45 -72.38
C VAL A 562 -0.55 -48.43 -73.57
N TYR A 563 0.51 -49.24 -73.70
CA TYR A 563 0.61 -50.30 -74.73
C TYR A 563 1.18 -51.58 -74.06
N LYS A 564 0.55 -52.70 -74.43
CA LYS A 564 1.07 -54.01 -74.06
C LYS A 564 2.20 -54.43 -74.97
N LYS A 565 3.03 -55.36 -74.59
CA LYS A 565 4.03 -55.97 -75.43
C LYS A 565 3.38 -56.49 -76.71
N ASP A 566 4.04 -56.23 -77.87
CA ASP A 566 3.63 -56.58 -79.21
C ASP A 566 2.35 -55.85 -79.72
N GLU A 567 1.84 -54.86 -79.07
CA GLU A 567 0.73 -54.00 -79.46
C GLU A 567 1.21 -52.93 -80.46
N LEU A 568 0.39 -52.71 -81.51
CA LEU A 568 0.66 -51.68 -82.54
C LEU A 568 0.51 -50.27 -81.97
N VAL A 569 1.62 -49.51 -81.90
CA VAL A 569 1.65 -48.14 -81.38
C VAL A 569 1.32 -47.10 -82.43
N ALA A 570 1.89 -47.27 -83.67
CA ALA A 570 1.69 -46.34 -84.78
C ALA A 570 2.00 -47.00 -86.10
N GLN A 571 1.44 -46.44 -87.17
CA GLN A 571 1.75 -46.81 -88.56
C GLN A 571 2.20 -45.58 -89.36
N GLY A 572 3.25 -45.80 -90.15
CA GLY A 572 3.74 -44.78 -91.06
C GLY A 572 3.95 -45.33 -92.50
N GLN A 573 3.94 -44.48 -93.47
CA GLN A 573 4.26 -44.79 -94.87
C GLN A 573 5.38 -43.86 -95.31
N ILE A 574 6.38 -44.40 -96.02
CA ILE A 574 7.43 -43.61 -96.67
C ILE A 574 6.84 -42.81 -97.77
N SER A 575 6.95 -41.48 -97.68
CA SER A 575 6.47 -40.50 -98.65
C SER A 575 7.46 -40.23 -99.79
#